data_a05af81ed917cdd5c39fd901409c70b8
#
_entry.id   a05af81ed917cdd5c39fd901409c70b8
#
_cell.length_a   1.000
_cell.length_b   1.000
_cell.length_c   1.000
_cell.angle_alpha   90.00
_cell.angle_beta   90.00
_cell.angle_gamma   90.00
#
_symmetry.space_group_name_H-M   'P 1'
#
loop_
_entity.id
_entity.type
_entity.pdbx_description
1 polymer ?
#
loop_
_entity_poly.entity_id
_entity_poly.type
_entity_poly.pdbx_seq_one_letter_code
_entity_poly.pdbx_strand_id
1 'polypeptide(L)'
;MALARVGSAELIESISQVFRRYGYEGATMSRISAATGLERASLYHRFPGGKDEMVAAAAAAGNTWFGEHVLQPLFQSGNPTDQLKVVCQRLREFYDDGRLPCVLESLSLPAGSEELHRALGSSLDAWLEAFTQLARKSGCSPAAARDRAEQAIIEIEGSMVLARVRGDSGPFLRTIRKLPQLLTQPSA
;
A
#
# COMPACT_ATOMS: atom_id res chain seq x y z
N MET A 1 11.10 -22.03 -28.67
CA MET A 1 9.92 -21.38 -28.07
C MET A 1 10.33 -19.97 -27.70
N ALA A 2 9.75 -18.96 -28.33
CA ALA A 2 10.06 -17.56 -28.02
C ALA A 2 9.55 -17.27 -26.59
N LEU A 3 10.44 -16.90 -25.66
CA LEU A 3 10.12 -16.40 -24.35
C LEU A 3 9.22 -15.16 -24.54
N ALA A 4 7.96 -15.25 -24.14
CA ALA A 4 7.07 -14.12 -24.14
C ALA A 4 7.76 -12.96 -23.39
N ARG A 5 7.85 -11.80 -24.05
CA ARG A 5 8.35 -10.58 -23.39
C ARG A 5 7.33 -10.21 -22.34
N VAL A 6 7.60 -10.58 -21.08
CA VAL A 6 6.83 -10.09 -19.93
C VAL A 6 6.91 -8.57 -19.98
N GLY A 7 5.78 -7.89 -20.06
CA GLY A 7 5.69 -6.43 -20.07
C GLY A 7 6.34 -5.85 -18.80
N SER A 8 6.88 -4.64 -18.90
CA SER A 8 7.56 -4.02 -17.74
C SER A 8 6.62 -3.90 -16.51
N ALA A 9 5.36 -3.56 -16.72
CA ALA A 9 4.37 -3.45 -15.65
C ALA A 9 4.03 -4.81 -14.99
N GLU A 10 3.81 -5.85 -15.79
CA GLU A 10 3.54 -7.21 -15.29
C GLU A 10 4.73 -7.78 -14.51
N LEU A 11 5.95 -7.46 -14.95
CA LEU A 11 7.17 -7.85 -14.26
C LEU A 11 7.25 -7.20 -12.87
N ILE A 12 7.04 -5.88 -12.78
CA ILE A 12 7.07 -5.14 -11.52
C ILE A 12 5.98 -5.64 -10.59
N GLU A 13 4.77 -5.90 -11.10
CA GLU A 13 3.66 -6.45 -10.31
C GLU A 13 4.03 -7.83 -9.73
N SER A 14 4.58 -8.75 -10.54
CA SER A 14 5.02 -10.06 -10.08
C SER A 14 6.11 -9.97 -9.01
N ILE A 15 7.06 -9.05 -9.17
CA ILE A 15 8.10 -8.76 -8.18
C ILE A 15 7.48 -8.20 -6.88
N SER A 16 6.56 -7.25 -7.01
CA SER A 16 5.85 -6.64 -5.87
C SER A 16 5.12 -7.69 -5.02
N GLN A 17 4.42 -8.62 -5.66
CA GLN A 17 3.72 -9.71 -4.97
C GLN A 17 4.68 -10.61 -4.17
N VAL A 18 5.89 -10.89 -4.70
CA VAL A 18 6.89 -11.66 -3.98
C VAL A 18 7.37 -10.91 -2.74
N PHE A 19 7.68 -9.63 -2.86
CA PHE A 19 8.10 -8.82 -1.71
C PHE A 19 6.98 -8.66 -0.67
N ARG A 20 5.76 -8.42 -1.09
CA ARG A 20 4.61 -8.32 -0.18
C ARG A 20 4.37 -9.62 0.57
N ARG A 21 4.51 -10.76 -0.10
CA ARG A 21 4.23 -12.07 0.51
C ARG A 21 5.32 -12.58 1.43
N TYR A 22 6.58 -12.29 1.11
CA TYR A 22 7.73 -12.91 1.80
C TYR A 22 8.63 -11.91 2.53
N GLY A 23 8.33 -10.62 2.44
CA GLY A 23 9.19 -9.54 2.94
C GLY A 23 10.50 -9.43 2.16
N TYR A 24 11.34 -8.47 2.54
CA TYR A 24 12.61 -8.26 1.87
C TYR A 24 13.51 -9.51 1.96
N GLU A 25 13.75 -10.05 3.14
CA GLU A 25 14.65 -11.20 3.33
C GLU A 25 14.14 -12.48 2.65
N GLY A 26 12.83 -12.74 2.76
CA GLY A 26 12.20 -13.91 2.18
C GLY A 26 12.04 -13.87 0.66
N ALA A 27 12.14 -12.69 0.02
CA ALA A 27 12.10 -12.52 -1.44
C ALA A 27 13.43 -12.93 -2.08
N THR A 28 13.69 -14.24 -2.15
CA THR A 28 14.91 -14.78 -2.77
C THR A 28 14.84 -14.66 -4.28
N MET A 29 16.03 -14.58 -4.95
CA MET A 29 16.10 -14.56 -6.42
C MET A 29 15.42 -15.76 -7.08
N SER A 30 15.39 -16.91 -6.41
CA SER A 30 14.68 -18.10 -6.91
C SER A 30 13.17 -17.89 -6.91
N ARG A 31 12.61 -17.26 -5.86
CA ARG A 31 11.18 -16.95 -5.79
C ARG A 31 10.77 -15.89 -6.80
N ILE A 32 11.62 -14.86 -6.98
CA ILE A 32 11.39 -13.82 -7.98
C ILE A 32 11.44 -14.42 -9.39
N SER A 33 12.43 -15.27 -9.68
CA SER A 33 12.55 -15.98 -10.95
C SER A 33 11.32 -16.87 -11.22
N ALA A 34 10.87 -17.62 -10.22
CA ALA A 34 9.67 -18.46 -10.35
C ALA A 34 8.38 -17.65 -10.59
N ALA A 35 8.22 -16.50 -9.90
CA ALA A 35 7.05 -15.66 -10.04
C ALA A 35 7.00 -14.89 -11.36
N THR A 36 8.16 -14.47 -11.89
CA THR A 36 8.26 -13.69 -13.13
C THR A 36 8.41 -14.54 -14.39
N GLY A 37 8.73 -15.83 -14.24
CA GLY A 37 9.09 -16.71 -15.35
C GLY A 37 10.42 -16.35 -16.03
N LEU A 38 11.21 -15.45 -15.46
CA LEU A 38 12.49 -15.01 -15.99
C LEU A 38 13.66 -15.73 -15.29
N GLU A 39 14.68 -16.07 -16.07
CA GLU A 39 15.95 -16.57 -15.52
C GLU A 39 16.67 -15.47 -14.73
N ARG A 40 17.49 -15.87 -13.75
CA ARG A 40 18.27 -14.93 -12.92
C ARG A 40 19.13 -13.97 -13.74
N ALA A 41 19.76 -14.46 -14.82
CA ALA A 41 20.56 -13.62 -15.71
C ALA A 41 19.72 -12.49 -16.34
N SER A 42 18.51 -12.81 -16.78
CA SER A 42 17.57 -11.83 -17.35
C SER A 42 17.09 -10.81 -16.31
N LEU A 43 16.91 -11.24 -15.06
CA LEU A 43 16.56 -10.35 -13.95
C LEU A 43 17.70 -9.38 -13.64
N TYR A 44 18.95 -9.85 -13.52
CA TYR A 44 20.13 -8.99 -13.30
C TYR A 44 20.43 -8.08 -14.50
N HIS A 45 20.09 -8.49 -15.72
CA HIS A 45 20.19 -7.60 -16.88
C HIS A 45 19.21 -6.42 -16.80
N ARG A 46 18.00 -6.66 -16.27
CA ARG A 46 16.97 -5.61 -16.13
C ARG A 46 17.13 -4.78 -14.84
N PHE A 47 17.69 -5.38 -13.80
CA PHE A 47 17.93 -4.78 -12.49
C PHE A 47 19.38 -5.05 -12.07
N PRO A 48 20.35 -4.28 -12.59
CA PRO A 48 21.77 -4.45 -12.27
C PRO A 48 22.07 -4.33 -10.77
N GLY A 49 21.32 -3.50 -10.04
CA GLY A 49 21.38 -3.37 -8.58
C GLY A 49 20.74 -4.54 -7.82
N GLY A 50 20.24 -5.56 -8.54
CA GLY A 50 19.73 -6.77 -7.93
C GLY A 50 18.44 -6.56 -7.14
N LYS A 51 18.37 -7.21 -5.97
CA LYS A 51 17.16 -7.22 -5.13
C LYS A 51 16.79 -5.82 -4.62
N ASP A 52 17.75 -4.97 -4.33
CA ASP A 52 17.52 -3.60 -3.85
C ASP A 52 16.85 -2.73 -4.93
N GLU A 53 17.29 -2.84 -6.16
CA GLU A 53 16.66 -2.14 -7.29
C GLU A 53 15.27 -2.69 -7.57
N MET A 54 15.06 -4.00 -7.47
CA MET A 54 13.76 -4.64 -7.66
C MET A 54 12.75 -4.19 -6.59
N VAL A 55 13.15 -4.13 -5.31
CA VAL A 55 12.25 -3.69 -4.25
C VAL A 55 11.94 -2.20 -4.36
N ALA A 56 12.92 -1.38 -4.74
CA ALA A 56 12.69 0.04 -4.96
C ALA A 56 11.70 0.28 -6.12
N ALA A 57 11.84 -0.45 -7.23
CA ALA A 57 10.92 -0.38 -8.36
C ALA A 57 9.51 -0.85 -7.99
N ALA A 58 9.39 -1.94 -7.22
CA ALA A 58 8.11 -2.46 -6.73
C ALA A 58 7.42 -1.47 -5.77
N ALA A 59 8.18 -0.88 -4.85
CA ALA A 59 7.68 0.14 -3.92
C ALA A 59 7.22 1.40 -4.66
N ALA A 60 7.99 1.88 -5.63
CA ALA A 60 7.63 3.04 -6.45
C ALA A 60 6.34 2.82 -7.24
N ALA A 61 6.17 1.65 -7.86
CA ALA A 61 4.96 1.30 -8.60
C ALA A 61 3.73 1.23 -7.66
N GLY A 62 3.89 0.59 -6.48
CA GLY A 62 2.84 0.54 -5.46
C GLY A 62 2.44 1.93 -4.96
N ASN A 63 3.41 2.80 -4.70
CA ASN A 63 3.17 4.17 -4.27
C ASN A 63 2.46 5.01 -5.34
N THR A 64 2.85 4.86 -6.62
CA THR A 64 2.18 5.52 -7.74
C THR A 64 0.73 5.09 -7.82
N TRP A 65 0.47 3.79 -7.83
CA TRP A 65 -0.90 3.26 -7.87
C TRP A 65 -1.74 3.74 -6.68
N PHE A 66 -1.18 3.69 -5.47
CA PHE A 66 -1.86 4.13 -4.25
C PHE A 66 -2.15 5.63 -4.30
N GLY A 67 -1.20 6.43 -4.73
CA GLY A 67 -1.36 7.87 -4.91
C GLY A 67 -2.49 8.21 -5.87
N GLU A 68 -2.52 7.59 -7.04
CA GLU A 68 -3.50 7.86 -8.10
C GLU A 68 -4.90 7.34 -7.75
N HIS A 69 -5.03 6.16 -7.15
CA HIS A 69 -6.31 5.48 -6.98
C HIS A 69 -6.91 5.61 -5.59
N VAL A 70 -6.08 5.83 -4.56
CA VAL A 70 -6.53 5.97 -3.16
C VAL A 70 -6.49 7.44 -2.71
N LEU A 71 -5.35 8.12 -2.91
CA LEU A 71 -5.18 9.46 -2.36
C LEU A 71 -5.76 10.56 -3.25
N GLN A 72 -5.50 10.53 -4.56
CA GLN A 72 -5.95 11.56 -5.48
C GLN A 72 -7.47 11.81 -5.45
N PRO A 73 -8.35 10.79 -5.36
CA PRO A 73 -9.78 11.01 -5.24
C PRO A 73 -10.19 11.88 -4.05
N LEU A 74 -9.41 11.89 -2.96
CA LEU A 74 -9.69 12.68 -1.75
C LEU A 74 -9.43 14.18 -1.92
N PHE A 75 -8.58 14.56 -2.88
CA PHE A 75 -8.28 15.95 -3.18
C PHE A 75 -9.26 16.60 -4.17
N GLN A 76 -10.07 15.79 -4.84
CA GLN A 76 -11.06 16.29 -5.80
C GLN A 76 -12.20 17.05 -5.11
N SER A 77 -12.97 17.82 -5.90
CA SER A 77 -14.22 18.42 -5.44
C SER A 77 -15.28 17.35 -5.31
N GLY A 78 -16.11 17.39 -4.28
CA GLY A 78 -17.19 16.43 -4.13
C GLY A 78 -17.58 16.18 -2.68
N ASN A 79 -18.55 15.31 -2.49
CA ASN A 79 -19.01 14.91 -1.17
C ASN A 79 -17.97 13.97 -0.51
N PRO A 80 -17.46 14.32 0.70
CA PRO A 80 -16.45 13.51 1.39
C PRO A 80 -16.85 12.05 1.59
N THR A 81 -18.12 11.78 1.87
CA THR A 81 -18.62 10.40 2.06
C THR A 81 -18.55 9.58 0.79
N ASP A 82 -18.84 10.18 -0.38
CA ASP A 82 -18.78 9.45 -1.65
C ASP A 82 -17.33 9.24 -2.10
N GLN A 83 -16.46 10.22 -1.88
CA GLN A 83 -15.02 10.06 -2.09
C GLN A 83 -14.48 8.90 -1.26
N LEU A 84 -14.88 8.81 0.01
CA LEU A 84 -14.40 7.76 0.90
C LEU A 84 -14.94 6.37 0.55
N LYS A 85 -16.15 6.27 -0.02
CA LYS A 85 -16.65 4.99 -0.57
C LYS A 85 -15.73 4.45 -1.66
N VAL A 86 -15.30 5.31 -2.58
CA VAL A 86 -14.33 4.94 -3.63
C VAL A 86 -13.02 4.49 -3.01
N VAL A 87 -12.48 5.26 -2.07
CA VAL A 87 -11.24 4.93 -1.36
C VAL A 87 -11.34 3.59 -0.62
N CYS A 88 -12.45 3.34 0.07
CA CYS A 88 -12.68 2.06 0.74
C CYS A 88 -12.65 0.88 -0.24
N GLN A 89 -13.23 1.03 -1.43
CA GLN A 89 -13.16 0.01 -2.46
C GLN A 89 -11.73 -0.19 -2.95
N ARG A 90 -10.99 0.89 -3.23
CA ARG A 90 -9.60 0.83 -3.69
C ARG A 90 -8.65 0.23 -2.64
N LEU A 91 -8.85 0.52 -1.36
CA LEU A 91 -8.12 -0.13 -0.27
C LEU A 91 -8.36 -1.64 -0.23
N ARG A 92 -9.60 -2.08 -0.45
CA ARG A 92 -9.93 -3.51 -0.52
C ARG A 92 -9.22 -4.20 -1.70
N GLU A 93 -9.24 -3.57 -2.88
CA GLU A 93 -8.54 -4.05 -4.08
C GLU A 93 -7.03 -4.12 -3.83
N PHE A 94 -6.42 -3.05 -3.33
CA PHE A 94 -4.98 -2.94 -3.11
C PHE A 94 -4.44 -3.95 -2.09
N TYR A 95 -5.21 -4.21 -1.05
CA TYR A 95 -4.82 -5.12 0.03
C TYR A 95 -5.44 -6.52 -0.08
N ASP A 96 -6.12 -6.83 -1.19
CA ASP A 96 -6.82 -8.10 -1.40
C ASP A 96 -7.67 -8.49 -0.18
N ASP A 97 -8.57 -7.59 0.21
CA ASP A 97 -9.40 -7.71 1.42
C ASP A 97 -8.61 -8.01 2.70
N GLY A 98 -7.40 -7.46 2.81
CA GLY A 98 -6.52 -7.60 3.98
C GLY A 98 -5.64 -8.85 3.98
N ARG A 99 -5.62 -9.62 2.89
CA ARG A 99 -4.75 -10.79 2.73
C ARG A 99 -3.32 -10.42 2.38
N LEU A 100 -3.12 -9.31 1.68
CA LEU A 100 -1.79 -8.79 1.35
C LEU A 100 -1.33 -7.78 2.40
N PRO A 101 -0.09 -7.86 2.88
CA PRO A 101 0.45 -6.87 3.81
C PRO A 101 0.68 -5.53 3.13
N CYS A 102 0.73 -4.48 3.93
CA CYS A 102 1.19 -3.16 3.47
C CYS A 102 2.66 -3.21 3.08
N VAL A 103 3.03 -2.50 2.02
CA VAL A 103 4.42 -2.34 1.61
C VAL A 103 5.21 -1.61 2.70
N LEU A 104 4.60 -0.60 3.36
CA LEU A 104 5.18 0.11 4.49
C LEU A 104 5.57 -0.85 5.61
N GLU A 105 4.67 -1.75 6.02
CA GLU A 105 4.93 -2.78 7.03
C GLU A 105 6.02 -3.75 6.58
N SER A 106 5.91 -4.27 5.35
CA SER A 106 6.80 -5.32 4.83
C SER A 106 8.24 -4.86 4.63
N LEU A 107 8.46 -3.56 4.42
CA LEU A 107 9.76 -2.96 4.11
C LEU A 107 10.29 -2.04 5.21
N SER A 108 9.54 -1.78 6.28
CA SER A 108 9.95 -0.94 7.41
C SER A 108 10.98 -1.61 8.34
N LEU A 109 11.28 -2.88 8.12
CA LEU A 109 12.27 -3.63 8.90
C LEU A 109 13.71 -3.21 8.54
N PRO A 110 14.70 -3.41 9.44
CA PRO A 110 16.03 -2.78 9.41
C PRO A 110 16.92 -3.04 8.19
N ALA A 111 16.49 -3.86 7.25
CA ALA A 111 17.28 -4.28 6.08
C ALA A 111 17.19 -3.32 4.86
N GLY A 112 16.40 -2.23 4.94
CA GLY A 112 16.24 -1.29 3.84
C GLY A 112 17.27 -0.17 3.86
N SER A 113 17.59 0.41 2.68
CA SER A 113 18.43 1.60 2.59
C SER A 113 17.75 2.82 3.26
N GLU A 114 18.54 3.82 3.69
CA GLU A 114 17.98 5.10 4.20
C GLU A 114 17.05 5.77 3.19
N GLU A 115 17.34 5.60 1.90
CA GLU A 115 16.53 6.13 0.82
C GLU A 115 15.14 5.45 0.77
N LEU A 116 15.08 4.14 0.93
CA LEU A 116 13.83 3.40 1.04
C LEU A 116 13.01 3.85 2.26
N HIS A 117 13.65 3.97 3.43
CA HIS A 117 12.98 4.46 4.65
C HIS A 117 12.40 5.87 4.47
N ARG A 118 13.15 6.76 3.81
CA ARG A 118 12.69 8.12 3.52
C ARG A 118 11.51 8.12 2.55
N ALA A 119 11.54 7.29 1.52
CA ALA A 119 10.44 7.13 0.58
C ALA A 119 9.17 6.58 1.26
N LEU A 120 9.31 5.60 2.15
CA LEU A 120 8.19 5.05 2.94
C LEU A 120 7.60 6.11 3.88
N GLY A 121 8.44 6.89 4.57
CA GLY A 121 8.01 8.02 5.40
C GLY A 121 7.21 9.04 4.61
N SER A 122 7.69 9.46 3.44
CA SER A 122 6.97 10.40 2.57
C SER A 122 5.62 9.84 2.10
N SER A 123 5.53 8.54 1.84
CA SER A 123 4.26 7.90 1.46
C SER A 123 3.25 7.90 2.60
N LEU A 124 3.71 7.64 3.83
CA LEU A 124 2.87 7.71 5.03
C LEU A 124 2.37 9.13 5.30
N ASP A 125 3.25 10.13 5.16
CA ASP A 125 2.89 11.55 5.31
C ASP A 125 1.84 11.98 4.30
N ALA A 126 1.96 11.56 3.03
CA ALA A 126 0.97 11.83 1.99
C ALA A 126 -0.39 11.21 2.32
N TRP A 127 -0.41 9.99 2.84
CA TRP A 127 -1.63 9.31 3.26
C TRP A 127 -2.28 10.03 4.43
N LEU A 128 -1.51 10.36 5.46
CA LEU A 128 -1.97 11.10 6.63
C LEU A 128 -2.55 12.46 6.25
N GLU A 129 -1.90 13.19 5.35
CA GLU A 129 -2.38 14.49 4.87
C GLU A 129 -3.70 14.36 4.10
N ALA A 130 -3.83 13.38 3.20
CA ALA A 130 -5.06 13.16 2.43
C ALA A 130 -6.26 12.86 3.34
N PHE A 131 -6.09 12.02 4.35
CA PHE A 131 -7.15 11.69 5.31
C PHE A 131 -7.45 12.88 6.24
N THR A 132 -6.44 13.64 6.65
CA THR A 132 -6.61 14.88 7.43
C THR A 132 -7.45 15.90 6.67
N GLN A 133 -7.15 16.12 5.39
CA GLN A 133 -7.91 17.05 4.56
C GLN A 133 -9.36 16.59 4.36
N LEU A 134 -9.60 15.29 4.16
CA LEU A 134 -10.94 14.75 4.08
C LEU A 134 -11.75 15.01 5.37
N ALA A 135 -11.16 14.73 6.53
CA ALA A 135 -11.80 14.97 7.82
C ALA A 135 -12.09 16.45 8.06
N ARG A 136 -11.18 17.35 7.64
CA ARG A 136 -11.41 18.81 7.67
C ARG A 136 -12.55 19.24 6.77
N LYS A 137 -12.62 18.73 5.53
CA LYS A 137 -13.75 18.96 4.61
C LYS A 137 -15.08 18.49 5.21
N SER A 138 -15.05 17.50 6.10
CA SER A 138 -16.21 16.96 6.80
C SER A 138 -16.58 17.72 8.08
N GLY A 139 -15.89 18.84 8.39
CA GLY A 139 -16.21 19.71 9.53
C GLY A 139 -15.42 19.42 10.81
N CYS A 140 -14.39 18.59 10.77
CA CYS A 140 -13.51 18.38 11.94
C CYS A 140 -12.58 19.58 12.15
N SER A 141 -12.28 19.90 13.43
CA SER A 141 -11.22 20.85 13.76
C SER A 141 -9.86 20.33 13.26
N PRO A 142 -8.85 21.20 13.05
CA PRO A 142 -7.54 20.77 12.55
C PRO A 142 -6.90 19.67 13.41
N ALA A 143 -6.97 19.79 14.73
CA ALA A 143 -6.41 18.78 15.65
C ALA A 143 -7.17 17.45 15.54
N ALA A 144 -8.50 17.49 15.67
CA ALA A 144 -9.33 16.29 15.56
C ALA A 144 -9.21 15.60 14.19
N ALA A 145 -9.04 16.36 13.11
CA ALA A 145 -8.85 15.81 11.78
C ALA A 145 -7.55 15.02 11.67
N ARG A 146 -6.46 15.55 12.26
CA ARG A 146 -5.16 14.86 12.29
C ARG A 146 -5.22 13.57 13.11
N ASP A 147 -5.79 13.63 14.32
CA ASP A 147 -5.95 12.48 15.21
C ASP A 147 -6.77 11.36 14.55
N ARG A 148 -7.87 11.72 13.87
CA ARG A 148 -8.71 10.75 13.16
C ARG A 148 -8.02 10.14 11.94
N ALA A 149 -7.24 10.92 11.21
CA ALA A 149 -6.46 10.41 10.10
C ALA A 149 -5.43 9.38 10.58
N GLU A 150 -4.70 9.69 11.65
CA GLU A 150 -3.74 8.78 12.27
C GLU A 150 -4.44 7.53 12.78
N GLN A 151 -5.55 7.67 13.51
CA GLN A 151 -6.35 6.53 13.98
C GLN A 151 -6.83 5.65 12.83
N ALA A 152 -7.29 6.23 11.72
CA ALA A 152 -7.75 5.48 10.56
C ALA A 152 -6.62 4.61 9.97
N ILE A 153 -5.41 5.16 9.84
CA ILE A 153 -4.23 4.43 9.37
C ILE A 153 -3.86 3.30 10.32
N ILE A 154 -3.82 3.58 11.63
CA ILE A 154 -3.52 2.58 12.67
C ILE A 154 -4.55 1.43 12.62
N GLU A 155 -5.84 1.75 12.50
CA GLU A 155 -6.90 0.73 12.41
C GLU A 155 -6.79 -0.12 11.14
N ILE A 156 -6.48 0.50 9.99
CA ILE A 156 -6.27 -0.23 8.73
C ILE A 156 -5.09 -1.19 8.87
N GLU A 157 -3.92 -0.71 9.28
CA GLU A 157 -2.70 -1.50 9.41
C GLU A 157 -2.86 -2.61 10.46
N GLY A 158 -3.37 -2.30 11.64
CA GLY A 158 -3.63 -3.28 12.68
C GLY A 158 -4.66 -4.35 12.26
N SER A 159 -5.70 -3.96 11.53
CA SER A 159 -6.70 -4.90 11.03
C SER A 159 -6.16 -5.87 9.99
N MET A 160 -5.21 -5.44 9.16
CA MET A 160 -4.52 -6.32 8.21
C MET A 160 -3.63 -7.35 8.91
N VAL A 161 -2.92 -6.96 9.97
CA VAL A 161 -2.17 -7.91 10.81
C VAL A 161 -3.09 -8.97 11.38
N LEU A 162 -4.23 -8.55 11.96
CA LEU A 162 -5.22 -9.48 12.51
C LEU A 162 -5.82 -10.42 11.46
N ALA A 163 -6.12 -9.88 10.27
CA ALA A 163 -6.68 -10.66 9.18
C ALA A 163 -5.70 -11.78 8.75
N ARG A 164 -4.42 -11.45 8.57
CA ARG A 164 -3.40 -12.42 8.17
C ARG A 164 -3.13 -13.48 9.22
N VAL A 165 -2.97 -13.08 10.48
CA VAL A 165 -2.71 -14.02 11.60
C VAL A 165 -3.86 -15.00 11.79
N ARG A 166 -5.11 -14.56 11.61
CA ARG A 166 -6.30 -15.40 11.74
C ARG A 166 -6.69 -16.14 10.47
N GLY A 167 -6.13 -15.78 9.31
CA GLY A 167 -6.59 -16.30 8.02
C GLY A 167 -8.03 -15.87 7.67
N ASP A 168 -8.48 -14.73 8.21
CA ASP A 168 -9.85 -14.23 8.10
C ASP A 168 -9.86 -12.74 7.76
N SER A 169 -10.43 -12.36 6.63
CA SER A 169 -10.56 -10.96 6.18
C SER A 169 -11.53 -10.13 7.03
N GLY A 170 -12.30 -10.74 7.92
CA GLY A 170 -13.32 -10.07 8.74
C GLY A 170 -12.83 -8.85 9.49
N PRO A 171 -11.68 -8.86 10.18
CA PRO A 171 -11.14 -7.68 10.85
C PRO A 171 -10.95 -6.49 9.90
N PHE A 172 -10.28 -6.69 8.77
CA PHE A 172 -10.04 -5.66 7.77
C PHE A 172 -11.34 -5.12 7.18
N LEU A 173 -12.25 -5.99 6.76
CA LEU A 173 -13.52 -5.58 6.18
C LEU A 173 -14.40 -4.80 7.17
N ARG A 174 -14.34 -5.10 8.47
CA ARG A 174 -15.03 -4.31 9.50
C ARG A 174 -14.43 -2.92 9.65
N THR A 175 -13.11 -2.82 9.65
CA THR A 175 -12.40 -1.53 9.70
C THR A 175 -12.75 -0.67 8.49
N ILE A 176 -12.66 -1.21 7.27
CA ILE A 176 -13.00 -0.46 6.06
C ILE A 176 -14.46 0.06 6.09
N ARG A 177 -15.41 -0.72 6.59
CA ARG A 177 -16.80 -0.25 6.74
C ARG A 177 -16.98 0.88 7.76
N LYS A 178 -16.10 0.99 8.75
CA LYS A 178 -16.14 2.05 9.78
C LYS A 178 -15.43 3.34 9.36
N LEU A 179 -14.54 3.30 8.38
CA LEU A 179 -13.77 4.46 7.95
C LEU A 179 -14.64 5.69 7.62
N PRO A 180 -15.80 5.56 6.92
CA PRO A 180 -16.67 6.71 6.69
C PRO A 180 -17.13 7.36 7.98
N GLN A 181 -17.53 6.58 8.97
CA GLN A 181 -17.95 7.11 10.28
C GLN A 181 -16.78 7.81 10.99
N LEU A 182 -15.60 7.21 10.99
CA LEU A 182 -14.42 7.75 11.66
C LEU A 182 -13.97 9.09 11.05
N LEU A 183 -13.93 9.19 9.72
CA LEU A 183 -13.32 10.32 9.02
C LEU A 183 -14.31 11.43 8.63
N THR A 184 -15.63 11.16 8.57
CA THR A 184 -16.61 12.14 8.09
C THR A 184 -17.64 12.60 9.11
N GLN A 185 -17.63 12.08 10.33
CA GLN A 185 -18.51 12.62 11.37
C GLN A 185 -17.88 13.89 11.96
N PRO A 186 -18.65 15.00 12.09
CA PRO A 186 -18.19 16.18 12.82
C PRO A 186 -17.76 15.84 14.24
N SER A 187 -16.77 16.56 14.75
CA SER A 187 -16.46 16.51 16.18
C SER A 187 -17.62 17.15 16.95
N ALA A 188 -18.12 16.45 17.95
CA ALA A 188 -19.11 17.00 18.87
C ALA A 188 -18.51 18.18 19.65
#